data_e44e556429f999707109fb7a0d558364
#
_entry.id   e44e556429f999707109fb7a0d558364
#
_cell.length_a   1.000
_cell.length_b   1.000
_cell.length_c   1.000
_cell.angle_alpha   90.00
_cell.angle_beta   90.00
_cell.angle_gamma   90.00
#
_symmetry.space_group_name_H-M   'P 1'
#
loop_
_entity.id
_entity.type
_entity.pdbx_description
1 polymer ?
#
loop_
_entity_poly.entity_id
_entity_poly.type
_entity_poly.pdbx_seq_one_letter_code
_entity_poly.pdbx_strand_id
1 'polypeptide(L)'
;MKTRILTIAPYQGLKEMINEAISDRDDLEMTIRIGDLANGLEIVRSYDLDDFDIIISRGGTAKMISANITIPVVEIEISVYDILRAIKLAENYSNRFAIIGYPAITNCAKMLCNLLQYDIEIITLDENSEPHQQMEQLKNQGYEVSIR
;
A
#
# COMPACT_ATOMS: atom_id res chain seq x y z
N MET A 1 23.73 19.62 1.12
CA MET A 1 22.38 19.77 1.69
C MET A 1 21.62 18.49 1.54
N LYS A 2 21.00 18.00 2.60
CA LYS A 2 20.25 16.76 2.55
C LYS A 2 18.80 17.02 2.17
N THR A 3 18.21 16.11 1.40
CA THR A 3 16.77 16.10 1.15
C THR A 3 16.05 15.53 2.36
N ARG A 4 15.12 16.29 2.92
CA ARG A 4 14.38 15.91 4.13
C ARG A 4 13.08 15.23 3.72
N ILE A 5 12.93 13.97 4.11
CA ILE A 5 11.83 13.11 3.68
C ILE A 5 11.04 12.61 4.88
N LEU A 6 9.72 12.76 4.84
CA LEU A 6 8.82 12.08 5.75
C LEU A 6 8.21 10.90 5.01
N THR A 7 8.46 9.70 5.50
CA THR A 7 7.91 8.47 4.90
C THR A 7 6.86 7.88 5.81
N ILE A 8 5.69 7.63 5.26
CA ILE A 8 4.61 6.93 5.94
C ILE A 8 4.48 5.53 5.32
N ALA A 9 4.95 4.54 6.06
CA ALA A 9 4.89 3.16 5.64
C ALA A 9 3.61 2.51 6.18
N PRO A 10 2.73 1.99 5.32
CA PRO A 10 1.50 1.35 5.78
C PRO A 10 1.70 0.12 6.65
N TYR A 11 2.88 -0.51 6.59
CA TYR A 11 3.18 -1.71 7.37
C TYR A 11 4.66 -1.84 7.66
N GLN A 12 5.00 -2.64 8.68
CA GLN A 12 6.36 -2.78 9.19
C GLN A 12 7.36 -3.29 8.14
N GLY A 13 6.96 -4.24 7.32
CA GLY A 13 7.84 -4.80 6.29
C GLY A 13 8.32 -3.76 5.29
N LEU A 14 7.45 -2.82 4.91
CA LEU A 14 7.85 -1.73 4.02
C LEU A 14 8.84 -0.77 4.70
N LYS A 15 8.62 -0.48 5.98
CA LYS A 15 9.57 0.33 6.77
C LYS A 15 10.96 -0.30 6.76
N GLU A 16 11.04 -1.60 6.99
CA GLU A 16 12.31 -2.32 7.01
C GLU A 16 12.99 -2.29 5.63
N MET A 17 12.24 -2.49 4.56
CA MET A 17 12.76 -2.41 3.19
C MET A 17 13.30 -1.02 2.86
N ILE A 18 12.60 0.03 3.26
CA ILE A 18 13.03 1.41 3.03
C ILE A 18 14.30 1.71 3.83
N ASN A 19 14.37 1.31 5.09
CA ASN A 19 15.57 1.48 5.91
C ASN A 19 16.79 0.82 5.26
N GLU A 20 16.63 -0.37 4.74
CA GLU A 20 17.70 -1.08 4.05
C GLU A 20 18.11 -0.36 2.76
N ALA A 21 17.13 0.11 1.99
CA ALA A 21 17.39 0.78 0.71
C ALA A 21 18.17 2.10 0.87
N ILE A 22 17.99 2.81 1.98
CA ILE A 22 18.64 4.11 2.20
C ILE A 22 19.87 4.05 3.11
N SER A 23 20.25 2.86 3.58
CA SER A 23 21.30 2.68 4.59
C SER A 23 22.67 3.23 4.17
N ASP A 24 22.94 3.28 2.87
CA ASP A 24 24.19 3.78 2.28
C ASP A 24 24.05 5.19 1.67
N ARG A 25 22.91 5.86 1.88
CA ARG A 25 22.64 7.19 1.32
C ARG A 25 22.94 8.28 2.36
N ASP A 26 23.90 9.15 2.05
CA ASP A 26 24.27 10.29 2.89
C ASP A 26 23.52 11.58 2.53
N ASP A 27 22.86 11.58 1.38
CA ASP A 27 22.16 12.74 0.83
C ASP A 27 20.70 12.85 1.26
N LEU A 28 20.23 11.88 2.06
CA LEU A 28 18.85 11.82 2.55
C LEU A 28 18.79 11.91 4.06
N GLU A 29 17.84 12.71 4.55
CA GLU A 29 17.46 12.74 5.95
C GLU A 29 16.02 12.25 6.03
N MET A 30 15.81 11.02 6.50
CA MET A 30 14.51 10.37 6.44
C MET A 30 13.96 10.08 7.82
N THR A 31 12.71 10.49 8.02
CA THR A 31 11.90 10.11 9.17
C THR A 31 10.86 9.13 8.70
N ILE A 32 10.83 7.92 9.26
CA ILE A 32 9.89 6.88 8.86
C ILE A 32 8.91 6.60 10.00
N ARG A 33 7.61 6.65 9.70
CA ARG A 33 6.54 6.31 10.63
C ARG A 33 5.62 5.27 10.00
N ILE A 34 5.08 4.41 10.84
CA ILE A 34 4.10 3.41 10.40
C ILE A 34 2.70 3.97 10.60
N GLY A 35 1.90 3.97 9.55
CA GLY A 35 0.52 4.40 9.57
C GLY A 35 -0.18 4.08 8.26
N ASP A 36 -1.45 3.75 8.32
CA ASP A 36 -2.23 3.36 7.15
C ASP A 36 -3.46 4.28 7.03
N LEU A 37 -3.77 4.69 5.81
CA LEU A 37 -4.93 5.50 5.48
C LEU A 37 -5.11 6.73 6.39
N ALA A 38 -6.25 6.86 7.07
CA ALA A 38 -6.55 8.00 7.94
C ALA A 38 -5.52 8.16 9.06
N ASN A 39 -5.02 7.07 9.63
CA ASN A 39 -3.98 7.11 10.65
C ASN A 39 -2.66 7.65 10.06
N GLY A 40 -2.32 7.26 8.84
CA GLY A 40 -1.16 7.81 8.13
C GLY A 40 -1.28 9.32 7.94
N LEU A 41 -2.45 9.80 7.53
CA LEU A 41 -2.72 11.22 7.37
C LEU A 41 -2.63 11.98 8.70
N GLU A 42 -3.14 11.41 9.79
CA GLU A 42 -3.02 12.01 11.12
C GLU A 42 -1.56 12.17 11.53
N ILE A 43 -0.72 11.17 11.27
CA ILE A 43 0.70 11.24 11.55
C ILE A 43 1.36 12.37 10.78
N VAL A 44 1.07 12.51 9.49
CA VAL A 44 1.59 13.62 8.68
C VAL A 44 1.20 14.97 9.27
N ARG A 45 -0.06 15.11 9.67
CA ARG A 45 -0.57 16.36 10.25
C ARG A 45 0.02 16.68 11.62
N SER A 46 0.63 15.72 12.29
CA SER A 46 1.29 15.93 13.57
C SER A 46 2.68 16.57 13.45
N TYR A 47 3.24 16.60 12.24
CA TYR A 47 4.53 17.20 11.96
C TYR A 47 4.37 18.61 11.38
N ASP A 48 5.41 19.42 11.57
CA ASP A 48 5.55 20.69 10.84
C ASP A 48 6.06 20.38 9.43
N LEU A 49 5.25 20.62 8.43
CA LEU A 49 5.59 20.30 7.04
C LEU A 49 6.72 21.15 6.47
N ASP A 50 7.04 22.29 7.12
CA ASP A 50 8.21 23.08 6.74
C ASP A 50 9.53 22.36 7.03
N ASP A 51 9.49 21.33 7.87
CA ASP A 51 10.67 20.50 8.19
C ASP A 51 10.97 19.47 7.10
N PHE A 52 10.10 19.31 6.11
CA PHE A 52 10.24 18.29 5.07
C PHE A 52 10.14 18.87 3.66
N ASP A 53 10.89 18.26 2.74
CA ASP A 53 10.85 18.63 1.33
C ASP A 53 9.82 17.80 0.55
N ILE A 54 9.71 16.51 0.88
CA ILE A 54 8.74 15.59 0.26
C ILE A 54 8.21 14.59 1.27
N ILE A 55 7.08 14.00 0.92
CA ILE A 55 6.50 12.85 1.62
C ILE A 55 6.55 11.65 0.69
N ILE A 56 6.91 10.49 1.22
CA ILE A 56 6.86 9.23 0.50
C ILE A 56 5.86 8.31 1.21
N SER A 57 4.99 7.69 0.44
CA SER A 57 4.07 6.68 0.95
C SER A 57 3.65 5.73 -0.16
N ARG A 58 2.73 4.83 0.11
CA ARG A 58 2.32 3.78 -0.82
C ARG A 58 0.81 3.67 -0.91
N GLY A 59 0.32 3.39 -2.11
CA GLY A 59 -1.06 3.02 -2.36
C GLY A 59 -2.11 4.02 -1.91
N GLY A 60 -3.16 3.53 -1.27
CA GLY A 60 -4.27 4.36 -0.79
C GLY A 60 -3.85 5.40 0.24
N THR A 61 -2.87 5.09 1.09
CA THR A 61 -2.30 6.03 2.05
C THR A 61 -1.64 7.21 1.34
N ALA A 62 -0.81 6.95 0.31
CA ALA A 62 -0.17 8.00 -0.47
C ALA A 62 -1.22 8.89 -1.16
N LYS A 63 -2.26 8.31 -1.72
CA LYS A 63 -3.33 9.06 -2.39
C LYS A 63 -4.10 9.94 -1.40
N MET A 64 -4.41 9.41 -0.22
CA MET A 64 -5.10 10.15 0.82
C MET A 64 -4.25 11.34 1.31
N ILE A 65 -2.97 11.13 1.53
CA ILE A 65 -2.04 12.19 1.92
C ILE A 65 -1.96 13.24 0.82
N SER A 66 -1.76 12.83 -0.43
CA SER A 66 -1.64 13.74 -1.57
C SER A 66 -2.88 14.62 -1.74
N ALA A 67 -4.06 14.09 -1.49
CA ALA A 67 -5.31 14.84 -1.59
C ALA A 67 -5.49 15.91 -0.50
N ASN A 68 -4.77 15.80 0.62
CA ASN A 68 -4.99 16.63 1.80
C ASN A 68 -3.79 17.50 2.22
N ILE A 69 -2.65 17.33 1.57
CA ILE A 69 -1.38 17.99 1.94
C ILE A 69 -0.82 18.74 0.73
N THR A 70 -0.11 19.83 0.98
CA THR A 70 0.36 20.73 -0.09
C THR A 70 1.78 20.42 -0.59
N ILE A 71 2.63 19.80 0.22
CA ILE A 71 3.97 19.45 -0.23
C ILE A 71 3.93 18.22 -1.16
N PRO A 72 4.92 18.02 -2.03
CA PRO A 72 4.92 16.90 -2.95
C PRO A 72 4.87 15.55 -2.25
N VAL A 73 4.05 14.64 -2.76
CA VAL A 73 3.94 13.26 -2.29
C VAL A 73 4.39 12.33 -3.41
N VAL A 74 5.40 11.50 -3.12
CA VAL A 74 5.88 10.47 -4.04
C VAL A 74 5.26 9.15 -3.62
N GLU A 75 4.53 8.54 -4.53
CA GLU A 75 3.90 7.23 -4.31
C GLU A 75 4.87 6.12 -4.73
N ILE A 76 5.11 5.18 -3.81
CA ILE A 76 5.79 3.93 -4.16
C ILE A 76 4.79 3.06 -4.91
N GLU A 77 5.04 2.85 -6.19
CA GLU A 77 4.15 2.06 -7.05
C GLU A 77 4.26 0.57 -6.74
N ILE A 78 3.13 -0.11 -6.90
CA ILE A 78 3.07 -1.56 -6.76
C ILE A 78 3.49 -2.18 -8.09
N SER A 79 4.44 -3.11 -8.04
CA SER A 79 4.89 -3.80 -9.23
C SER A 79 4.03 -5.03 -9.55
N VAL A 80 4.01 -5.41 -10.82
CA VAL A 80 3.38 -6.68 -11.26
C VAL A 80 3.98 -7.87 -10.52
N TYR A 81 5.30 -7.83 -10.27
CA TYR A 81 5.99 -8.87 -9.52
C TYR A 81 5.43 -9.04 -8.11
N ASP A 82 5.18 -7.93 -7.40
CA ASP A 82 4.63 -7.99 -6.04
C ASP A 82 3.27 -8.69 -6.01
N ILE A 83 2.41 -8.37 -6.97
CA ILE A 83 1.09 -8.99 -7.06
C ILE A 83 1.20 -10.48 -7.43
N LEU A 84 2.02 -10.80 -8.41
CA LEU A 84 2.23 -12.19 -8.81
C LEU A 84 2.79 -13.03 -7.66
N ARG A 85 3.75 -12.49 -6.93
CA ARG A 85 4.32 -13.17 -5.75
C ARG A 85 3.25 -13.41 -4.69
N ALA A 86 2.40 -12.43 -4.43
CA ALA A 86 1.31 -12.55 -3.46
C ALA A 86 0.31 -13.64 -3.90
N ILE A 87 -0.04 -13.70 -5.18
CA ILE A 87 -0.91 -14.75 -5.73
C ILE A 87 -0.27 -16.14 -5.54
N LYS A 88 1.01 -16.26 -5.86
CA LYS A 88 1.73 -17.53 -5.70
C LYS A 88 1.81 -17.98 -4.25
N LEU A 89 1.98 -17.04 -3.32
CA LEU A 89 1.97 -17.36 -1.89
C LEU A 89 0.57 -17.79 -1.44
N ALA A 90 -0.48 -17.11 -1.90
CA ALA A 90 -1.86 -17.45 -1.54
C ALA A 90 -2.25 -18.85 -2.01
N GLU A 91 -1.81 -19.27 -3.19
CA GLU A 91 -2.05 -20.61 -3.72
C GLU A 91 -1.55 -21.73 -2.80
N ASN A 92 -0.51 -21.45 -1.99
CA ASN A 92 0.03 -22.43 -1.05
C ASN A 92 -0.87 -22.64 0.18
N TYR A 93 -1.77 -21.69 0.47
CA TYR A 93 -2.62 -21.75 1.65
C TYR A 93 -4.05 -22.15 1.34
N SER A 94 -4.54 -21.85 0.16
CA SER A 94 -5.92 -22.14 -0.20
C SER A 94 -6.08 -22.19 -1.71
N ASN A 95 -7.03 -23.04 -2.15
CA ASN A 95 -7.46 -23.09 -3.54
C ASN A 95 -8.50 -22.01 -3.86
N ARG A 96 -9.01 -21.34 -2.83
CA ARG A 96 -10.06 -20.35 -2.98
C ARG A 96 -9.74 -19.12 -2.16
N PHE A 97 -9.17 -18.11 -2.82
CA PHE A 97 -8.83 -16.83 -2.22
C PHE A 97 -9.35 -15.69 -3.08
N ALA A 98 -9.43 -14.51 -2.50
CA ALA A 98 -9.83 -13.29 -3.18
C ALA A 98 -8.81 -12.19 -2.98
N ILE A 99 -8.76 -11.26 -3.93
CA ILE A 99 -7.94 -10.06 -3.83
C ILE A 99 -8.84 -8.89 -3.51
N ILE A 100 -8.54 -8.17 -2.44
CA ILE A 100 -9.21 -6.94 -2.06
C ILE A 100 -8.18 -5.81 -2.06
N GLY A 101 -8.48 -4.72 -2.71
CA GLY A 101 -7.58 -3.57 -2.70
C GLY A 101 -8.16 -2.35 -3.37
N TYR A 102 -7.39 -1.28 -3.31
CA TYR A 102 -7.73 -0.05 -4.02
C TYR A 102 -7.38 -0.18 -5.51
N PRO A 103 -7.85 0.75 -6.36
CA PRO A 103 -7.75 0.59 -7.83
C PRO A 103 -6.36 0.31 -8.37
N ALA A 104 -5.30 0.87 -7.78
CA ALA A 104 -3.94 0.63 -8.25
C ALA A 104 -3.57 -0.86 -8.16
N ILE A 105 -3.95 -1.52 -7.07
CA ILE A 105 -3.70 -2.95 -6.86
C ILE A 105 -4.63 -3.78 -7.73
N THR A 106 -5.92 -3.51 -7.68
CA THR A 106 -6.91 -4.36 -8.33
C THR A 106 -6.88 -4.25 -9.85
N ASN A 107 -6.56 -3.08 -10.40
CA ASN A 107 -6.40 -2.93 -11.84
C ASN A 107 -5.21 -3.76 -12.34
N CYS A 108 -4.09 -3.71 -11.63
CA CYS A 108 -2.93 -4.53 -11.95
C CYS A 108 -3.25 -6.02 -11.81
N ALA A 109 -3.93 -6.41 -10.72
CA ALA A 109 -4.33 -7.80 -10.49
C ALA A 109 -5.28 -8.31 -11.57
N LYS A 110 -6.24 -7.49 -12.00
CA LYS A 110 -7.16 -7.85 -13.09
C LYS A 110 -6.44 -8.10 -14.40
N MET A 111 -5.49 -7.22 -14.75
CA MET A 111 -4.67 -7.39 -15.95
C MET A 111 -3.87 -8.69 -15.87
N LEU A 112 -3.24 -8.95 -14.75
CA LEU A 112 -2.42 -10.13 -14.55
C LEU A 112 -3.25 -11.41 -14.59
N CYS A 113 -4.40 -11.43 -13.92
CA CYS A 113 -5.30 -12.58 -13.92
C CYS A 113 -5.86 -12.84 -15.32
N ASN A 114 -6.19 -11.81 -16.07
CA ASN A 114 -6.66 -11.96 -17.43
C ASN A 114 -5.57 -12.54 -18.34
N LEU A 115 -4.35 -12.03 -18.24
CA LEU A 115 -3.21 -12.48 -19.04
C LEU A 115 -2.86 -13.94 -18.75
N LEU A 116 -2.83 -14.33 -17.48
CA LEU A 116 -2.44 -15.67 -17.04
C LEU A 116 -3.61 -16.65 -16.87
N GLN A 117 -4.81 -16.19 -17.18
CA GLN A 117 -6.05 -16.99 -17.08
C GLN A 117 -6.31 -17.53 -15.66
N TYR A 118 -6.01 -16.73 -14.66
CA TYR A 118 -6.41 -17.03 -13.28
C TYR A 118 -7.86 -16.63 -13.04
N ASP A 119 -8.60 -17.52 -12.38
CA ASP A 119 -9.97 -17.25 -11.93
C ASP A 119 -9.95 -16.91 -10.45
N ILE A 120 -9.74 -15.64 -10.16
CA ILE A 120 -9.61 -15.13 -8.78
C ILE A 120 -10.65 -14.01 -8.60
N GLU A 121 -11.40 -14.07 -7.52
CA GLU A 121 -12.32 -12.98 -7.15
C GLU A 121 -11.54 -11.73 -6.80
N ILE A 122 -11.85 -10.59 -7.43
CA ILE A 122 -11.18 -9.31 -7.20
C ILE A 122 -12.23 -8.28 -6.80
N ILE A 123 -12.03 -7.68 -5.63
CA ILE A 123 -12.91 -6.63 -5.10
C ILE A 123 -12.13 -5.34 -5.01
N THR A 124 -12.62 -4.31 -5.70
CA THR A 124 -12.03 -2.97 -5.66
C THR A 124 -12.72 -2.14 -4.59
N LEU A 125 -11.92 -1.58 -3.69
CA LEU A 125 -12.38 -0.66 -2.65
C LEU A 125 -12.39 0.78 -3.16
N ASP A 126 -13.30 1.56 -2.65
CA ASP A 126 -13.37 3.01 -2.85
C ASP A 126 -13.38 3.73 -1.50
N GLU A 127 -13.55 5.07 -1.53
CA GLU A 127 -13.55 5.88 -0.31
C GLU A 127 -14.71 5.54 0.65
N ASN A 128 -15.79 4.97 0.13
CA ASN A 128 -16.98 4.61 0.90
C ASN A 128 -17.01 3.14 1.30
N SER A 129 -16.01 2.36 0.88
CA SER A 129 -15.95 0.94 1.19
C SER A 129 -15.53 0.68 2.63
N GLU A 130 -16.12 -0.35 3.22
CA GLU A 130 -15.76 -0.86 4.54
C GLU A 130 -14.89 -2.12 4.39
N PRO A 131 -13.54 -2.00 4.43
CA PRO A 131 -12.67 -3.16 4.16
C PRO A 131 -12.96 -4.36 5.03
N HIS A 132 -13.25 -4.15 6.33
CA HIS A 132 -13.53 -5.24 7.25
C HIS A 132 -14.84 -5.98 6.91
N GLN A 133 -15.87 -5.25 6.49
CA GLN A 133 -17.13 -5.87 6.07
C GLN A 133 -16.94 -6.71 4.80
N GLN A 134 -16.20 -6.20 3.84
CA GLN A 134 -15.90 -6.94 2.60
C GLN A 134 -15.12 -8.21 2.92
N MET A 135 -14.14 -8.14 3.82
CA MET A 135 -13.35 -9.29 4.23
C MET A 135 -14.22 -10.35 4.95
N GLU A 136 -15.11 -9.91 5.85
CA GLU A 136 -16.01 -10.83 6.54
C GLU A 136 -16.98 -11.51 5.58
N GLN A 137 -17.56 -10.79 4.63
CA GLN A 137 -18.43 -11.35 3.62
C GLN A 137 -17.72 -12.44 2.80
N LEU A 138 -16.47 -12.19 2.41
CA LEU A 138 -15.67 -13.16 1.68
C LEU A 138 -15.36 -14.40 2.52
N LYS A 139 -15.01 -14.23 3.78
CA LYS A 139 -14.77 -15.35 4.70
C LYS A 139 -16.02 -16.21 4.87
N ASN A 140 -17.20 -15.58 4.99
CA ASN A 140 -18.48 -16.27 5.09
C ASN A 140 -18.82 -17.03 3.82
N GLN A 141 -18.30 -16.60 2.68
CA GLN A 141 -18.47 -17.31 1.39
C GLN A 141 -17.42 -18.39 1.15
N GLY A 142 -16.51 -18.62 2.11
CA GLY A 142 -15.47 -19.64 2.03
C GLY A 142 -14.18 -19.21 1.37
N TYR A 143 -13.94 -17.91 1.17
CA TYR A 143 -12.68 -17.42 0.65
C TYR A 143 -11.66 -17.22 1.78
N GLU A 144 -10.42 -17.61 1.53
CA GLU A 144 -9.29 -17.15 2.30
C GLU A 144 -8.94 -15.72 1.85
N VAL A 145 -8.68 -14.84 2.80
CA VAL A 145 -8.49 -13.42 2.48
C VAL A 145 -7.04 -13.03 2.74
N SER A 146 -6.36 -12.52 1.81
CA SER A 146 -6.14 -11.13 1.60
C SER A 146 -4.92 -10.83 0.75
N ILE A 147 -5.04 -9.80 -0.01
CA ILE A 147 -3.90 -9.02 -0.46
C ILE A 147 -4.31 -7.55 -0.34
N ARG A 148 -3.53 -6.76 0.36
CA ARG A 148 -3.68 -5.31 0.38
C ARG A 148 -2.84 -4.67 -0.69
#